data_1365bcc08fcc8b104e14fcb329ee0027
#
_entry.id   1365bcc08fcc8b104e14fcb329ee0027
#
_cell.length_a   1.000
_cell.length_b   1.000
_cell.length_c   1.000
_cell.angle_alpha   90.00
_cell.angle_beta   90.00
_cell.angle_gamma   90.00
#
_symmetry.space_group_name_H-M   'P 1'
#
loop_
_entity.id
_entity.type
_entity.pdbx_description
1 polymer ?
#
loop_
_entity_poly.entity_id
_entity_poly.type
_entity_poly.pdbx_seq_one_letter_code
_entity_poly.pdbx_strand_id
1 'polypeptide(L)'
;MRLRGIDVAAYDPSPNASAVLDDVMADAVSAWDALGLSTDHVGSLTLYASIEEAVADAGLIQESVPERLDTKHSTLAAIDAVAPADAIIASSTSGYKPTDLATSMSRPDRLVVAHPFNPVYLLPLVEIVGGQQTSLGTIDRAMDTYRALGMHPLHVRKEIDAFIADRLLEAVWREALWLVNDGIATTEEIDDAIRYGFGLRWAQMGTFETYRIAGGEGGMRHFMEQFGPALKWPWTKLMDTPELTEELIDTIAEQSDEQAAGRSIRDLAQERDRNLVAILRALESVDAGAGKTITNLRALQA
;
A
#
# COMPACT_ATOMS: atom_id res chain seq x y z
N MET A 1 -4.65 -11.61 6.74
CA MET A 1 -5.10 -12.25 8.00
C MET A 1 -5.52 -13.70 7.76
N ARG A 2 -6.56 -13.99 6.97
CA ARG A 2 -7.05 -15.37 6.75
C ARG A 2 -5.97 -16.36 6.31
N LEU A 3 -5.11 -16.00 5.37
CA LEU A 3 -3.96 -16.84 4.96
C LEU A 3 -2.94 -17.12 6.08
N ARG A 4 -3.06 -16.42 7.21
CA ARG A 4 -2.29 -16.67 8.44
C ARG A 4 -3.09 -17.46 9.48
N GLY A 5 -4.18 -18.10 9.08
CA GLY A 5 -5.02 -18.89 9.97
C GLY A 5 -5.85 -18.07 10.97
N ILE A 6 -5.98 -16.75 10.74
CA ILE A 6 -6.72 -15.86 11.64
C ILE A 6 -8.15 -15.74 11.14
N ASP A 7 -9.10 -15.97 12.05
CA ASP A 7 -10.52 -15.75 11.78
C ASP A 7 -10.81 -14.27 11.62
N VAL A 8 -11.62 -13.94 10.63
CA VAL A 8 -11.96 -12.55 10.26
C VAL A 8 -13.48 -12.38 10.36
N ALA A 9 -13.88 -11.41 11.17
CA ALA A 9 -15.22 -10.84 11.17
C ALA A 9 -15.22 -9.63 10.24
N ALA A 10 -16.20 -9.53 9.37
CA ALA A 10 -16.30 -8.41 8.42
C ALA A 10 -17.73 -7.87 8.39
N TYR A 11 -17.82 -6.58 8.11
CA TYR A 11 -19.06 -5.89 7.78
C TYR A 11 -18.84 -5.08 6.49
N ASP A 12 -19.70 -5.26 5.52
CA ASP A 12 -19.78 -4.46 4.31
C ASP A 12 -21.24 -4.32 3.88
N PRO A 13 -21.77 -3.11 3.68
CA PRO A 13 -23.17 -2.92 3.31
C PRO A 13 -23.50 -3.33 1.86
N SER A 14 -22.49 -3.65 1.04
CA SER A 14 -22.68 -4.07 -0.34
C SER A 14 -23.36 -5.45 -0.41
N PRO A 15 -24.40 -5.61 -1.23
CA PRO A 15 -25.03 -6.92 -1.42
C PRO A 15 -24.10 -7.93 -2.12
N ASN A 16 -23.03 -7.47 -2.76
CA ASN A 16 -22.06 -8.30 -3.46
C ASN A 16 -20.80 -8.59 -2.63
N ALA A 17 -20.73 -8.16 -1.37
CA ALA A 17 -19.53 -8.27 -0.53
C ALA A 17 -18.97 -9.69 -0.47
N SER A 18 -19.83 -10.70 -0.29
CA SER A 18 -19.39 -12.10 -0.23
C SER A 18 -18.69 -12.55 -1.51
N ALA A 19 -19.27 -12.26 -2.67
CA ALA A 19 -18.71 -12.67 -3.95
C ALA A 19 -17.35 -11.99 -4.23
N VAL A 20 -17.25 -10.70 -3.92
CA VAL A 20 -15.99 -9.95 -4.06
C VAL A 20 -14.90 -10.51 -3.14
N LEU A 21 -15.25 -10.83 -1.90
CA LEU A 21 -14.31 -11.40 -0.93
C LEU A 21 -13.86 -12.81 -1.33
N ASP A 22 -14.74 -13.62 -1.90
CA ASP A 22 -14.42 -14.96 -2.40
C ASP A 22 -13.46 -14.89 -3.60
N ASP A 23 -13.68 -13.97 -4.55
CA ASP A 23 -12.80 -13.75 -5.70
C ASP A 23 -11.40 -13.29 -5.25
N VAL A 24 -11.31 -12.30 -4.35
CA VAL A 24 -10.03 -11.82 -3.80
C VAL A 24 -9.30 -12.93 -3.05
N MET A 25 -10.03 -13.76 -2.29
CA MET A 25 -9.41 -14.88 -1.60
C MET A 25 -8.89 -15.96 -2.55
N ALA A 26 -9.59 -16.24 -3.64
CA ALA A 26 -9.11 -17.19 -4.65
C ALA A 26 -7.79 -16.71 -5.28
N ASP A 27 -7.70 -15.42 -5.65
CA ASP A 27 -6.48 -14.83 -6.19
C ASP A 27 -5.33 -14.86 -5.15
N ALA A 28 -5.63 -14.56 -3.89
CA ALA A 28 -4.65 -14.56 -2.80
C ALA A 28 -4.12 -15.97 -2.50
N VAL A 29 -4.97 -16.99 -2.46
CA VAL A 29 -4.57 -18.40 -2.31
C VAL A 29 -3.69 -18.83 -3.47
N SER A 30 -4.10 -18.55 -4.71
CA SER A 30 -3.32 -18.88 -5.91
C SER A 30 -1.93 -18.24 -5.89
N ALA A 31 -1.82 -16.99 -5.45
CA ALA A 31 -0.54 -16.30 -5.34
C ALA A 31 0.37 -16.91 -4.25
N TRP A 32 -0.20 -17.28 -3.10
CA TRP A 32 0.56 -17.91 -2.02
C TRP A 32 1.01 -19.32 -2.39
N ASP A 33 0.17 -20.12 -3.02
CA ASP A 33 0.54 -21.44 -3.55
C ASP A 33 1.70 -21.30 -4.56
N ALA A 34 1.62 -20.31 -5.46
CA ALA A 34 2.69 -20.01 -6.40
C ALA A 34 3.98 -19.53 -5.72
N LEU A 35 3.94 -18.92 -4.55
CA LEU A 35 5.11 -18.62 -3.72
C LEU A 35 5.61 -19.85 -2.93
N GLY A 36 4.84 -20.94 -2.92
CA GLY A 36 5.12 -22.12 -2.11
C GLY A 36 4.93 -21.86 -0.59
N LEU A 37 4.02 -20.95 -0.25
CA LEU A 37 3.57 -20.72 1.12
C LEU A 37 2.37 -21.64 1.39
N SER A 38 2.27 -22.19 2.62
CA SER A 38 1.15 -23.07 2.97
C SER A 38 -0.16 -22.29 3.00
N THR A 39 -1.18 -22.91 2.43
CA THR A 39 -2.58 -22.50 2.46
C THR A 39 -3.49 -23.53 3.14
N ASP A 40 -2.90 -24.48 3.86
CA ASP A 40 -3.61 -25.59 4.51
C ASP A 40 -4.52 -25.13 5.67
N HIS A 41 -4.19 -24.01 6.29
CA HIS A 41 -4.91 -23.44 7.42
C HIS A 41 -5.32 -22.00 7.14
N VAL A 42 -6.39 -21.83 6.36
CA VAL A 42 -7.02 -20.52 6.12
C VAL A 42 -8.06 -20.25 7.21
N GLY A 43 -7.94 -19.10 7.87
CA GLY A 43 -8.93 -18.67 8.86
C GLY A 43 -10.31 -18.46 8.25
N SER A 44 -11.34 -18.59 9.05
CA SER A 44 -12.73 -18.36 8.64
C SER A 44 -12.99 -16.90 8.27
N LEU A 45 -14.06 -16.66 7.50
CA LEU A 45 -14.62 -15.35 7.25
C LEU A 45 -16.10 -15.37 7.62
N THR A 46 -16.50 -14.49 8.52
CA THR A 46 -17.90 -14.29 8.89
C THR A 46 -18.31 -12.87 8.52
N LEU A 47 -19.32 -12.75 7.64
CA LEU A 47 -19.97 -11.48 7.35
C LEU A 47 -21.09 -11.24 8.36
N TYR A 48 -21.01 -10.11 9.04
CA TYR A 48 -21.99 -9.67 10.02
C TYR A 48 -22.95 -8.62 9.43
N ALA A 49 -24.10 -8.46 10.06
CA ALA A 49 -25.12 -7.52 9.60
C ALA A 49 -24.86 -6.08 10.07
N SER A 50 -23.95 -5.89 11.04
CA SER A 50 -23.63 -4.58 11.60
C SER A 50 -22.16 -4.46 11.98
N ILE A 51 -21.68 -3.22 12.13
CA ILE A 51 -20.34 -2.92 12.66
C ILE A 51 -20.19 -3.46 14.07
N GLU A 52 -21.21 -3.27 14.91
CA GLU A 52 -21.22 -3.67 16.31
C GLU A 52 -20.94 -5.16 16.47
N GLU A 53 -21.61 -5.99 15.65
CA GLU A 53 -21.40 -7.43 15.68
C GLU A 53 -20.00 -7.83 15.17
N ALA A 54 -19.53 -7.16 14.12
CA ALA A 54 -18.24 -7.49 13.49
C ALA A 54 -17.04 -7.15 14.39
N VAL A 55 -17.14 -6.13 15.24
CA VAL A 55 -16.00 -5.66 16.04
C VAL A 55 -16.03 -6.08 17.51
N ALA A 56 -17.09 -6.76 17.96
CA ALA A 56 -17.35 -7.05 19.37
C ALA A 56 -16.19 -7.75 20.11
N ASP A 57 -15.49 -8.65 19.43
CA ASP A 57 -14.39 -9.44 20.00
C ASP A 57 -13.04 -9.19 19.25
N ALA A 58 -12.96 -8.13 18.45
CA ALA A 58 -11.80 -7.88 17.60
C ALA A 58 -10.62 -7.27 18.36
N GLY A 59 -9.44 -7.85 18.27
CA GLY A 59 -8.19 -7.26 18.78
C GLY A 59 -7.55 -6.27 17.81
N LEU A 60 -7.78 -6.45 16.50
CA LEU A 60 -7.39 -5.53 15.43
C LEU A 60 -8.59 -5.29 14.53
N ILE A 61 -8.90 -4.03 14.27
CA ILE A 61 -9.98 -3.60 13.40
C ILE A 61 -9.37 -2.79 12.26
N GLN A 62 -9.61 -3.21 11.01
CA GLN A 62 -9.15 -2.50 9.81
C GLN A 62 -10.34 -1.80 9.15
N GLU A 63 -10.40 -0.48 9.20
CA GLU A 63 -11.37 0.33 8.50
C GLU A 63 -10.89 0.55 7.06
N SER A 64 -11.73 0.24 6.08
CA SER A 64 -11.42 0.36 4.64
C SER A 64 -12.62 0.93 3.86
N VAL A 65 -13.40 1.81 4.48
CA VAL A 65 -14.52 2.49 3.79
C VAL A 65 -14.01 3.50 2.75
N PRO A 66 -14.86 3.96 1.80
CA PRO A 66 -14.46 4.92 0.78
C PRO A 66 -13.73 6.14 1.34
N GLU A 67 -12.81 6.71 0.54
CA GLU A 67 -11.94 7.81 0.93
C GLU A 67 -12.71 9.14 1.03
N ARG A 68 -13.64 9.18 1.98
CA ARG A 68 -14.50 10.32 2.31
C ARG A 68 -14.48 10.53 3.81
N LEU A 69 -14.09 11.72 4.23
CA LEU A 69 -13.87 12.03 5.65
C LEU A 69 -15.14 11.86 6.49
N ASP A 70 -16.31 12.28 5.97
CA ASP A 70 -17.61 12.12 6.63
C ASP A 70 -17.96 10.64 6.87
N THR A 71 -17.71 9.79 5.88
CA THR A 71 -17.93 8.35 5.97
C THR A 71 -16.96 7.70 6.97
N LYS A 72 -15.69 8.07 6.91
CA LYS A 72 -14.67 7.57 7.87
C LYS A 72 -14.99 8.00 9.30
N HIS A 73 -15.38 9.25 9.53
CA HIS A 73 -15.78 9.74 10.85
C HIS A 73 -16.97 8.96 11.43
N SER A 74 -18.03 8.76 10.64
CA SER A 74 -19.19 8.01 11.11
C SER A 74 -18.86 6.56 11.42
N THR A 75 -18.06 5.92 10.59
CA THR A 75 -17.61 4.53 10.78
C THR A 75 -16.70 4.40 12.00
N LEU A 76 -15.69 5.27 12.13
CA LEU A 76 -14.75 5.25 13.26
C LEU A 76 -15.46 5.54 14.59
N ALA A 77 -16.43 6.45 14.61
CA ALA A 77 -17.25 6.70 15.80
C ALA A 77 -18.09 5.47 16.20
N ALA A 78 -18.70 4.78 15.22
CA ALA A 78 -19.46 3.55 15.47
C ALA A 78 -18.55 2.43 16.01
N ILE A 79 -17.38 2.23 15.42
CA ILE A 79 -16.37 1.28 15.88
C ILE A 79 -15.93 1.62 17.32
N ASP A 80 -15.56 2.88 17.56
CA ASP A 80 -15.03 3.33 18.87
C ASP A 80 -16.02 3.14 20.01
N ALA A 81 -17.31 3.25 19.73
CA ALA A 81 -18.37 3.11 20.72
C ALA A 81 -18.47 1.67 21.29
N VAL A 82 -18.14 0.65 20.49
CA VAL A 82 -18.43 -0.76 20.83
C VAL A 82 -17.19 -1.66 20.84
N ALA A 83 -16.11 -1.29 20.18
CA ALA A 83 -14.90 -2.10 20.11
C ALA A 83 -14.28 -2.33 21.50
N PRO A 84 -13.66 -3.51 21.75
CA PRO A 84 -12.93 -3.79 22.99
C PRO A 84 -11.96 -2.67 23.36
N ALA A 85 -11.76 -2.46 24.65
CA ALA A 85 -10.97 -1.33 25.16
C ALA A 85 -9.52 -1.34 24.69
N ASP A 86 -8.97 -2.52 24.49
CA ASP A 86 -7.59 -2.76 24.05
C ASP A 86 -7.44 -3.03 22.54
N ALA A 87 -8.54 -3.03 21.78
CA ALA A 87 -8.50 -3.18 20.35
C ALA A 87 -7.70 -2.05 19.68
N ILE A 88 -6.88 -2.41 18.70
CA ILE A 88 -6.24 -1.46 17.78
C ILE A 88 -7.26 -1.14 16.69
N ILE A 89 -7.52 0.15 16.48
CA ILE A 89 -8.32 0.63 15.35
C ILE A 89 -7.36 1.19 14.31
N ALA A 90 -7.38 0.61 13.11
CA ALA A 90 -6.50 0.96 12.02
C ALA A 90 -7.32 1.43 10.81
N SER A 91 -6.97 2.56 10.22
CA SER A 91 -7.58 3.03 8.96
C SER A 91 -6.67 2.73 7.78
N SER A 92 -7.24 2.26 6.67
CA SER A 92 -6.56 2.06 5.39
C SER A 92 -6.49 3.32 4.53
N THR A 93 -6.83 4.49 5.05
CA THR A 93 -6.77 5.74 4.28
C THR A 93 -5.42 5.94 3.62
N SER A 94 -5.41 6.43 2.39
CA SER A 94 -4.18 6.78 1.66
C SER A 94 -3.74 8.23 1.86
N GLY A 95 -4.63 9.12 2.33
CA GLY A 95 -4.36 10.56 2.37
C GLY A 95 -4.62 11.25 3.70
N TYR A 96 -5.66 10.86 4.45
CA TYR A 96 -6.04 11.57 5.67
C TYR A 96 -5.10 11.31 6.83
N LYS A 97 -4.75 12.37 7.55
CA LYS A 97 -3.96 12.24 8.78
C LYS A 97 -4.77 11.58 9.90
N PRO A 98 -4.15 10.72 10.72
CA PRO A 98 -4.85 10.08 11.84
C PRO A 98 -5.41 11.10 12.85
N THR A 99 -4.79 12.26 13.03
CA THR A 99 -5.35 13.34 13.87
C THR A 99 -6.71 13.82 13.35
N ASP A 100 -6.86 13.98 12.03
CA ASP A 100 -8.11 14.44 11.43
C ASP A 100 -9.19 13.36 11.55
N LEU A 101 -8.83 12.09 11.34
CA LEU A 101 -9.73 10.94 11.52
C LEU A 101 -10.21 10.79 12.97
N ALA A 102 -9.33 11.04 13.93
CA ALA A 102 -9.59 10.84 15.35
C ALA A 102 -10.64 11.79 15.95
N THR A 103 -10.97 12.88 15.25
CA THR A 103 -11.87 13.94 15.76
C THR A 103 -13.28 13.42 16.11
N SER A 104 -13.71 12.32 15.52
CA SER A 104 -15.02 11.69 15.78
C SER A 104 -15.00 10.64 16.89
N MET A 105 -13.84 10.34 17.49
CA MET A 105 -13.65 9.26 18.44
C MET A 105 -13.62 9.77 19.89
N SER A 106 -14.14 8.98 20.80
CA SER A 106 -14.07 9.22 22.26
C SER A 106 -12.74 8.72 22.86
N ARG A 107 -12.13 7.70 22.22
CA ARG A 107 -10.86 7.09 22.63
C ARG A 107 -9.87 7.05 21.48
N PRO A 108 -9.37 8.22 21.05
CA PRO A 108 -8.49 8.34 19.88
C PRO A 108 -7.08 7.76 20.09
N ASP A 109 -6.71 7.46 21.33
CA ASP A 109 -5.39 6.94 21.72
C ASP A 109 -5.07 5.56 21.12
N ARG A 110 -6.09 4.83 20.64
CA ARG A 110 -6.00 3.51 20.01
C ARG A 110 -6.16 3.50 18.50
N LEU A 111 -6.27 4.70 17.87
CA LEU A 111 -6.31 4.84 16.41
C LEU A 111 -4.91 4.98 15.84
N VAL A 112 -4.64 4.23 14.77
CA VAL A 112 -3.51 4.44 13.85
C VAL A 112 -4.04 4.48 12.43
N VAL A 113 -3.30 5.08 11.50
CA VAL A 113 -3.38 4.69 10.11
C VAL A 113 -2.47 3.48 9.93
N ALA A 114 -2.98 2.46 9.25
CA ALA A 114 -2.21 1.32 8.76
C ALA A 114 -2.52 1.16 7.28
N HIS A 115 -1.72 1.84 6.45
CA HIS A 115 -1.91 1.99 5.02
C HIS A 115 -1.20 0.86 4.26
N PRO A 116 -1.94 -0.13 3.69
CA PRO A 116 -1.36 -1.21 2.90
C PRO A 116 -1.30 -0.84 1.43
N PHE A 117 -0.54 -1.62 0.65
CA PHE A 117 -0.44 -1.50 -0.81
C PHE A 117 -1.08 -2.68 -1.52
N ASN A 118 -1.81 -2.40 -2.60
CA ASN A 118 -2.45 -3.43 -3.41
C ASN A 118 -1.49 -4.07 -4.43
N PRO A 119 -1.51 -5.39 -4.57
CA PRO A 119 -2.35 -6.37 -3.85
C PRO A 119 -1.75 -6.72 -2.49
N VAL A 120 -2.57 -6.57 -1.41
CA VAL A 120 -2.12 -6.72 0.00
C VAL A 120 -1.56 -8.11 0.32
N TYR A 121 -1.91 -9.12 -0.46
CA TYR A 121 -1.43 -10.50 -0.28
C TYR A 121 -0.06 -10.76 -0.93
N LEU A 122 0.48 -9.81 -1.70
CA LEU A 122 1.81 -9.87 -2.32
C LEU A 122 2.72 -8.70 -1.92
N LEU A 123 2.18 -7.48 -1.80
CA LEU A 123 2.96 -6.32 -1.38
C LEU A 123 2.96 -6.21 0.14
N PRO A 124 4.12 -6.41 0.79
CA PRO A 124 4.17 -6.53 2.24
C PRO A 124 4.16 -5.19 2.98
N LEU A 125 4.35 -4.06 2.30
CA LEU A 125 4.43 -2.76 2.95
C LEU A 125 3.11 -2.40 3.63
N VAL A 126 3.19 -1.94 4.88
CA VAL A 126 2.13 -1.24 5.59
C VAL A 126 2.72 -0.06 6.33
N GLU A 127 2.27 1.15 6.02
CA GLU A 127 2.71 2.36 6.70
C GLU A 127 1.89 2.54 7.99
N ILE A 128 2.57 2.61 9.13
CA ILE A 128 1.94 2.83 10.44
C ILE A 128 2.17 4.27 10.85
N VAL A 129 1.08 5.01 11.01
CA VAL A 129 1.11 6.44 11.33
C VAL A 129 0.26 6.70 12.57
N GLY A 130 0.83 7.28 13.61
CA GLY A 130 0.10 7.78 14.76
C GLY A 130 -0.28 9.26 14.59
N GLY A 131 -1.43 9.65 15.11
CA GLY A 131 -1.84 11.05 15.26
C GLY A 131 -1.39 11.65 16.58
N GLN A 132 -1.76 12.90 16.81
CA GLN A 132 -1.39 13.65 18.04
C GLN A 132 -1.89 12.98 19.32
N GLN A 133 -2.99 12.26 19.28
CA GLN A 133 -3.60 11.60 20.44
C GLN A 133 -3.31 10.09 20.50
N THR A 134 -2.69 9.52 19.46
CA THR A 134 -2.33 8.09 19.44
C THR A 134 -1.30 7.79 20.51
N SER A 135 -1.54 6.75 21.33
CA SER A 135 -0.55 6.34 22.33
C SER A 135 0.65 5.64 21.66
N LEU A 136 1.85 5.83 22.23
CA LEU A 136 3.05 5.11 21.76
C LEU A 136 2.85 3.59 21.84
N GLY A 137 2.20 3.10 22.90
CA GLY A 137 1.88 1.69 23.05
C GLY A 137 0.97 1.15 21.95
N THR A 138 0.08 1.96 21.41
CA THR A 138 -0.75 1.58 20.25
C THR A 138 0.08 1.45 18.99
N ILE A 139 1.00 2.37 18.75
CA ILE A 139 1.92 2.31 17.60
C ILE A 139 2.77 1.05 17.68
N ASP A 140 3.39 0.78 18.84
CA ASP A 140 4.24 -0.41 19.03
C ASP A 140 3.46 -1.70 18.81
N ARG A 141 2.26 -1.82 19.42
CA ARG A 141 1.38 -2.99 19.21
C ARG A 141 0.95 -3.15 17.75
N ALA A 142 0.64 -2.05 17.04
CA ALA A 142 0.31 -2.11 15.63
C ALA A 142 1.49 -2.61 14.81
N MET A 143 2.70 -2.06 15.03
CA MET A 143 3.93 -2.52 14.39
C MET A 143 4.15 -4.03 14.60
N ASP A 144 4.00 -4.51 15.83
CA ASP A 144 4.19 -5.92 16.15
C ASP A 144 3.10 -6.81 15.54
N THR A 145 1.84 -6.37 15.56
CA THR A 145 0.72 -7.10 14.96
C THR A 145 0.89 -7.28 13.46
N TYR A 146 1.19 -6.22 12.71
CA TYR A 146 1.40 -6.34 11.26
C TYR A 146 2.66 -7.14 10.92
N ARG A 147 3.70 -7.08 11.75
CA ARG A 147 4.89 -7.95 11.61
C ARG A 147 4.54 -9.43 11.83
N ALA A 148 3.70 -9.74 12.82
CA ALA A 148 3.22 -11.10 13.06
C ALA A 148 2.30 -11.62 11.94
N LEU A 149 1.62 -10.73 11.22
CA LEU A 149 0.89 -11.06 10.00
C LEU A 149 1.80 -11.35 8.80
N GLY A 150 3.12 -11.15 8.93
CA GLY A 150 4.09 -11.35 7.86
C GLY A 150 4.25 -10.14 6.94
N MET A 151 3.74 -8.98 7.34
CA MET A 151 3.91 -7.73 6.62
C MET A 151 5.21 -7.02 7.03
N HIS A 152 5.56 -5.98 6.28
CA HIS A 152 6.68 -5.10 6.59
C HIS A 152 6.14 -3.73 7.07
N PRO A 153 5.88 -3.57 8.39
CA PRO A 153 5.38 -2.30 8.90
C PRO A 153 6.48 -1.24 8.90
N LEU A 154 6.18 -0.09 8.31
CA LEU A 154 7.04 1.09 8.24
C LEU A 154 6.45 2.20 9.14
N HIS A 155 7.15 2.54 10.23
CA HIS A 155 6.70 3.60 11.11
C HIS A 155 6.96 4.98 10.48
N VAL A 156 5.90 5.69 10.14
CA VAL A 156 5.93 7.10 9.73
C VAL A 156 5.93 7.95 11.00
N ARG A 157 7.10 8.45 11.38
CA ARG A 157 7.36 9.07 12.70
C ARG A 157 6.59 10.36 12.97
N LYS A 158 6.08 11.00 11.94
CA LYS A 158 5.29 12.23 12.01
C LYS A 158 4.21 12.17 10.95
N GLU A 159 2.97 12.43 11.36
CA GLU A 159 1.87 12.47 10.40
C GLU A 159 2.08 13.55 9.34
N ILE A 160 1.89 13.18 8.11
CA ILE A 160 1.93 14.03 6.93
C ILE A 160 0.85 13.55 5.96
N ASP A 161 0.36 14.44 5.10
CA ASP A 161 -0.58 14.06 4.06
C ASP A 161 0.06 13.05 3.10
N ALA A 162 -0.69 12.00 2.71
CA ALA A 162 -0.26 10.92 1.80
C ALA A 162 1.01 10.15 2.23
N PHE A 163 1.44 10.28 3.48
CA PHE A 163 2.53 9.54 4.13
C PHE A 163 3.84 9.54 3.32
N ILE A 164 4.61 8.45 3.30
CA ILE A 164 5.90 8.40 2.60
C ILE A 164 5.75 7.83 1.19
N ALA A 165 5.11 6.66 1.07
CA ALA A 165 5.14 5.92 -0.18
C ALA A 165 4.24 6.57 -1.24
N ASP A 166 3.03 7.02 -0.88
CA ASP A 166 2.15 7.72 -1.81
C ASP A 166 2.72 9.09 -2.22
N ARG A 167 3.41 9.81 -1.33
CA ARG A 167 4.11 11.04 -1.72
C ARG A 167 5.18 10.81 -2.78
N LEU A 168 5.91 9.69 -2.69
CA LEU A 168 6.89 9.33 -3.70
C LEU A 168 6.21 8.89 -5.00
N LEU A 169 5.12 8.12 -4.89
CA LEU A 169 4.32 7.69 -6.03
C LEU A 169 3.70 8.88 -6.75
N GLU A 170 3.09 9.81 -6.01
CA GLU A 170 2.49 11.04 -6.55
C GLU A 170 3.52 11.95 -7.25
N ALA A 171 4.75 12.01 -6.76
CA ALA A 171 5.81 12.77 -7.42
C ALA A 171 6.09 12.23 -8.83
N VAL A 172 6.17 10.90 -8.98
CA VAL A 172 6.34 10.25 -10.28
C VAL A 172 5.10 10.42 -11.16
N TRP A 173 3.90 10.26 -10.57
CA TRP A 173 2.63 10.39 -11.28
C TRP A 173 2.42 11.79 -11.87
N ARG A 174 2.65 12.84 -11.08
CA ARG A 174 2.54 14.23 -11.53
C ARG A 174 3.48 14.54 -12.69
N GLU A 175 4.71 14.07 -12.62
CA GLU A 175 5.68 14.26 -13.71
C GLU A 175 5.26 13.49 -14.97
N ALA A 176 4.73 12.27 -14.82
CA ALA A 176 4.21 11.48 -15.93
C ALA A 176 3.06 12.20 -16.67
N LEU A 177 2.12 12.82 -15.93
CA LEU A 177 1.03 13.60 -16.52
C LEU A 177 1.57 14.78 -17.38
N TRP A 178 2.60 15.47 -16.91
CA TRP A 178 3.22 16.55 -17.66
C TRP A 178 3.92 16.07 -18.94
N LEU A 179 4.58 14.91 -18.90
CA LEU A 179 5.24 14.34 -20.08
C LEU A 179 4.22 14.00 -21.17
N VAL A 180 3.03 13.49 -20.81
CA VAL A 180 1.95 13.27 -21.78
C VAL A 180 1.35 14.60 -22.25
N ASN A 181 1.01 15.51 -21.33
CA ASN A 181 0.41 16.81 -21.64
C ASN A 181 1.27 17.65 -22.61
N ASP A 182 2.57 17.63 -22.41
CA ASP A 182 3.54 18.39 -23.24
C ASP A 182 3.93 17.63 -24.53
N GLY A 183 3.34 16.45 -24.78
CA GLY A 183 3.60 15.63 -25.97
C GLY A 183 5.04 15.09 -26.03
N ILE A 184 5.69 14.91 -24.88
CA ILE A 184 7.08 14.42 -24.81
C ILE A 184 7.13 12.90 -24.95
N ALA A 185 6.16 12.18 -24.36
CA ALA A 185 6.10 10.73 -24.37
C ALA A 185 4.65 10.24 -24.27
N THR A 186 4.40 9.05 -24.78
CA THR A 186 3.16 8.29 -24.58
C THR A 186 3.16 7.61 -23.21
N THR A 187 2.00 7.12 -22.77
CA THR A 187 1.87 6.32 -21.53
C THR A 187 2.77 5.09 -21.55
N GLU A 188 2.86 4.38 -22.69
CA GLU A 188 3.70 3.20 -22.85
C GLU A 188 5.20 3.52 -22.72
N GLU A 189 5.66 4.60 -23.35
CA GLU A 189 7.07 5.03 -23.28
C GLU A 189 7.48 5.44 -21.86
N ILE A 190 6.55 6.05 -21.10
CA ILE A 190 6.77 6.40 -19.68
C ILE A 190 6.87 5.12 -18.84
N ASP A 191 5.95 4.19 -19.03
CA ASP A 191 5.99 2.90 -18.34
C ASP A 191 7.27 2.12 -18.68
N ASP A 192 7.73 2.16 -19.92
CA ASP A 192 8.98 1.53 -20.35
C ASP A 192 10.21 2.14 -19.68
N ALA A 193 10.25 3.46 -19.53
CA ALA A 193 11.33 4.11 -18.79
C ALA A 193 11.43 3.60 -17.33
N ILE A 194 10.29 3.27 -16.72
CA ILE A 194 10.25 2.67 -15.38
C ILE A 194 10.61 1.19 -15.44
N ARG A 195 9.91 0.40 -16.26
CA ARG A 195 10.02 -1.07 -16.33
C ARG A 195 11.42 -1.56 -16.71
N TYR A 196 12.04 -0.91 -17.69
CA TYR A 196 13.37 -1.26 -18.20
C TYR A 196 14.51 -0.44 -17.60
N GLY A 197 14.17 0.60 -16.81
CA GLY A 197 15.13 1.52 -16.21
C GLY A 197 15.21 1.39 -14.69
N PHE A 198 14.88 2.49 -14.02
CA PHE A 198 15.10 2.63 -12.59
C PHE A 198 14.18 1.74 -11.72
N GLY A 199 13.03 1.29 -12.21
CA GLY A 199 12.13 0.38 -11.50
C GLY A 199 12.79 -0.95 -11.14
N LEU A 200 13.66 -1.49 -12.01
CA LEU A 200 14.44 -2.71 -11.70
C LEU A 200 15.39 -2.53 -10.50
N ARG A 201 15.93 -1.32 -10.32
CA ARG A 201 16.74 -1.01 -9.13
C ARG A 201 15.87 -0.87 -7.89
N TRP A 202 14.71 -0.22 -8.03
CA TRP A 202 13.80 0.02 -6.91
C TRP A 202 13.13 -1.25 -6.39
N ALA A 203 13.06 -2.31 -7.17
CA ALA A 203 12.59 -3.61 -6.69
C ALA A 203 13.52 -4.22 -5.62
N GLN A 204 14.80 -3.85 -5.59
CA GLN A 204 15.81 -4.41 -4.68
C GLN A 204 16.43 -3.39 -3.73
N MET A 205 16.48 -2.12 -4.11
CA MET A 205 17.06 -1.03 -3.31
C MET A 205 16.26 0.26 -3.51
N GLY A 206 16.19 1.11 -2.51
CA GLY A 206 15.50 2.38 -2.61
C GLY A 206 16.34 3.47 -3.27
N THR A 207 15.81 4.68 -3.30
CA THR A 207 16.44 5.86 -3.91
C THR A 207 17.81 6.18 -3.29
N PHE A 208 17.90 6.21 -1.96
CA PHE A 208 19.13 6.58 -1.26
C PHE A 208 20.25 5.57 -1.47
N GLU A 209 19.94 4.27 -1.46
CA GLU A 209 20.95 3.24 -1.71
C GLU A 209 21.43 3.28 -3.17
N THR A 210 20.52 3.51 -4.12
CA THR A 210 20.87 3.71 -5.54
C THR A 210 21.88 4.86 -5.71
N TYR A 211 21.61 6.00 -5.08
CA TYR A 211 22.50 7.17 -5.21
C TYR A 211 23.78 7.06 -4.38
N ARG A 212 23.77 6.33 -3.27
CA ARG A 212 24.98 5.99 -2.55
C ARG A 212 25.96 5.21 -3.42
N ILE A 213 25.48 4.24 -4.18
CA ILE A 213 26.30 3.46 -5.15
C ILE A 213 26.80 4.35 -6.27
N ALA A 214 25.95 5.23 -6.79
CA ALA A 214 26.35 6.18 -7.84
C ALA A 214 27.44 7.16 -7.41
N GLY A 215 27.58 7.45 -6.11
CA GLY A 215 28.66 8.25 -5.55
C GLY A 215 30.02 7.54 -5.48
N GLY A 216 30.11 6.27 -5.87
CA GLY A 216 31.35 5.48 -5.82
C GLY A 216 31.95 5.39 -4.40
N GLU A 217 33.27 5.39 -4.28
CA GLU A 217 33.98 5.30 -3.00
C GLU A 217 33.65 6.45 -2.03
N GLY A 218 33.27 7.63 -2.55
CA GLY A 218 32.83 8.78 -1.74
C GLY A 218 31.40 8.67 -1.21
N GLY A 219 30.64 7.68 -1.67
CA GLY A 219 29.28 7.38 -1.22
C GLY A 219 28.29 8.52 -1.40
N MET A 220 27.28 8.61 -0.52
CA MET A 220 26.20 9.59 -0.62
C MET A 220 26.70 11.04 -0.53
N ARG A 221 27.70 11.33 0.32
CA ARG A 221 28.26 12.69 0.44
C ARG A 221 28.80 13.17 -0.90
N HIS A 222 29.63 12.36 -1.56
CA HIS A 222 30.20 12.68 -2.86
C HIS A 222 29.12 12.86 -3.93
N PHE A 223 28.12 11.98 -3.95
CA PHE A 223 26.98 12.11 -4.86
C PHE A 223 26.25 13.45 -4.65
N MET A 224 25.94 13.82 -3.42
CA MET A 224 25.24 15.07 -3.12
C MET A 224 26.07 16.32 -3.43
N GLU A 225 27.37 16.30 -3.19
CA GLU A 225 28.28 17.42 -3.53
C GLU A 225 28.38 17.60 -5.06
N GLN A 226 28.45 16.51 -5.80
CA GLN A 226 28.61 16.52 -7.25
C GLN A 226 27.30 16.82 -8.00
N PHE A 227 26.20 16.15 -7.62
CA PHE A 227 24.94 16.21 -8.35
C PHE A 227 23.87 17.07 -7.66
N GLY A 228 24.00 17.37 -6.37
CA GLY A 228 23.07 18.21 -5.63
C GLY A 228 22.77 19.57 -6.26
N PRO A 229 23.75 20.27 -6.85
CA PRO A 229 23.50 21.53 -7.55
C PRO A 229 22.48 21.39 -8.71
N ALA A 230 22.42 20.24 -9.39
CA ALA A 230 21.49 19.98 -10.47
C ALA A 230 20.02 19.92 -10.00
N LEU A 231 19.76 19.64 -8.73
CA LEU A 231 18.40 19.66 -8.16
C LEU A 231 17.74 21.05 -8.21
N LYS A 232 18.54 22.11 -8.42
CA LYS A 232 18.02 23.47 -8.60
C LYS A 232 17.63 23.78 -10.06
N TRP A 233 17.92 22.86 -10.98
CA TRP A 233 17.56 23.03 -12.38
C TRP A 233 16.08 22.69 -12.60
N PRO A 234 15.42 23.36 -13.54
CA PRO A 234 14.00 23.18 -13.77
C PRO A 234 13.71 21.92 -14.62
N TRP A 235 14.15 20.73 -14.12
CA TRP A 235 13.95 19.48 -14.84
C TRP A 235 12.60 18.84 -14.59
N THR A 236 11.91 19.25 -13.50
CA THR A 236 10.65 18.66 -13.10
C THR A 236 9.61 19.71 -12.75
N LYS A 237 8.33 19.35 -12.82
CA LYS A 237 7.19 20.20 -12.45
C LYS A 237 6.48 19.69 -11.18
N LEU A 238 7.17 19.02 -10.24
CA LEU A 238 6.63 18.25 -9.12
C LEU A 238 5.59 18.97 -8.24
N MET A 239 5.63 20.29 -8.16
CA MET A 239 4.70 21.09 -7.36
C MET A 239 3.46 21.54 -8.14
N ASP A 240 3.41 21.23 -9.43
CA ASP A 240 2.35 21.62 -10.33
C ASP A 240 1.75 20.38 -11.01
N THR A 241 0.51 20.48 -11.45
CA THR A 241 -0.18 19.43 -12.22
C THR A 241 -0.84 20.07 -13.44
N PRO A 242 -0.86 19.41 -14.60
CA PRO A 242 -1.62 19.92 -15.72
C PRO A 242 -3.11 19.99 -15.36
N GLU A 243 -3.81 20.92 -15.98
CA GLU A 243 -5.28 20.92 -15.90
C GLU A 243 -5.79 19.66 -16.61
N LEU A 244 -6.64 18.89 -15.94
CA LEU A 244 -7.26 17.69 -16.49
C LEU A 244 -8.41 18.08 -17.42
N THR A 245 -8.04 18.58 -18.61
CA THR A 245 -9.01 18.89 -19.67
C THR A 245 -9.57 17.58 -20.26
N GLU A 246 -10.76 17.62 -20.85
CA GLU A 246 -11.33 16.48 -21.56
C GLU A 246 -10.36 15.94 -22.62
N GLU A 247 -9.67 16.82 -23.37
CA GLU A 247 -8.68 16.43 -24.37
C GLU A 247 -7.50 15.64 -23.76
N LEU A 248 -7.00 16.05 -22.60
CA LEU A 248 -5.91 15.32 -21.93
C LEU A 248 -6.41 13.98 -21.38
N ILE A 249 -7.61 13.95 -20.79
CA ILE A 249 -8.24 12.73 -20.30
C ILE A 249 -8.45 11.74 -21.44
N ASP A 250 -9.01 12.17 -22.56
CA ASP A 250 -9.23 11.34 -23.75
C ASP A 250 -7.90 10.81 -24.31
N THR A 251 -6.89 11.67 -24.42
CA THR A 251 -5.56 11.27 -24.89
C THR A 251 -4.95 10.16 -24.02
N ILE A 252 -5.00 10.33 -22.71
CA ILE A 252 -4.43 9.34 -21.77
C ILE A 252 -5.24 8.03 -21.82
N ALA A 253 -6.57 8.12 -21.88
CA ALA A 253 -7.44 6.96 -21.94
C ALA A 253 -7.22 6.14 -23.24
N GLU A 254 -7.16 6.78 -24.39
CA GLU A 254 -6.90 6.14 -25.68
C GLU A 254 -5.53 5.44 -25.70
N GLN A 255 -4.48 6.13 -25.26
CA GLN A 255 -3.13 5.54 -25.19
C GLN A 255 -3.10 4.35 -24.21
N SER A 256 -3.77 4.44 -23.06
CA SER A 256 -3.86 3.36 -22.09
C SER A 256 -4.63 2.15 -22.62
N ASP A 257 -5.69 2.36 -23.40
CA ASP A 257 -6.44 1.29 -24.05
C ASP A 257 -5.61 0.59 -25.14
N GLU A 258 -4.87 1.36 -25.94
CA GLU A 258 -3.90 0.81 -26.93
C GLU A 258 -2.83 -0.04 -26.24
N GLN A 259 -2.23 0.47 -25.15
CA GLN A 259 -1.24 -0.25 -24.35
C GLN A 259 -1.80 -1.52 -23.73
N ALA A 260 -3.06 -1.52 -23.28
CA ALA A 260 -3.72 -2.70 -22.75
C ALA A 260 -3.92 -3.80 -23.84
N ALA A 261 -3.93 -3.42 -25.11
CA ALA A 261 -4.02 -4.35 -26.26
C ALA A 261 -5.20 -5.35 -26.14
N GLY A 262 -6.37 -4.87 -25.71
CA GLY A 262 -7.58 -5.66 -25.54
C GLY A 262 -7.63 -6.57 -24.32
N ARG A 263 -6.63 -6.51 -23.41
CA ARG A 263 -6.67 -7.22 -22.13
C ARG A 263 -7.66 -6.56 -21.17
N SER A 264 -8.44 -7.35 -20.47
CA SER A 264 -9.33 -6.85 -19.42
C SER A 264 -8.52 -6.42 -18.18
N ILE A 265 -9.12 -5.61 -17.30
CA ILE A 265 -8.53 -5.26 -16.00
C ILE A 265 -8.19 -6.53 -15.19
N ARG A 266 -9.01 -7.58 -15.28
CA ARG A 266 -8.76 -8.87 -14.62
C ARG A 266 -7.51 -9.56 -15.19
N ASP A 267 -7.34 -9.56 -16.51
CA ASP A 267 -6.15 -10.14 -17.16
C ASP A 267 -4.88 -9.41 -16.74
N LEU A 268 -4.92 -8.07 -16.72
CA LEU A 268 -3.80 -7.23 -16.28
C LEU A 268 -3.46 -7.45 -14.79
N ALA A 269 -4.47 -7.59 -13.93
CA ALA A 269 -4.26 -7.87 -12.52
C ALA A 269 -3.61 -9.25 -12.30
N GLN A 270 -4.09 -10.29 -13.00
CA GLN A 270 -3.50 -11.63 -12.92
C GLN A 270 -2.08 -11.69 -13.48
N GLU A 271 -1.78 -10.93 -14.54
CA GLU A 271 -0.43 -10.81 -15.09
C GLU A 271 0.50 -10.13 -14.07
N ARG A 272 0.06 -9.01 -13.46
CA ARG A 272 0.78 -8.34 -12.37
C ARG A 272 1.10 -9.29 -11.23
N ASP A 273 0.14 -10.08 -10.78
CA ASP A 273 0.32 -10.98 -9.64
C ASP A 273 1.33 -12.09 -9.97
N ARG A 274 1.27 -12.70 -11.17
CA ARG A 274 2.28 -13.66 -11.64
C ARG A 274 3.68 -13.04 -11.66
N ASN A 275 3.81 -11.81 -12.15
CA ASN A 275 5.08 -11.11 -12.23
C ASN A 275 5.61 -10.76 -10.82
N LEU A 276 4.76 -10.31 -9.90
CA LEU A 276 5.13 -10.07 -8.50
C LEU A 276 5.60 -11.34 -7.80
N VAL A 277 4.94 -12.47 -8.01
CA VAL A 277 5.38 -13.77 -7.48
C VAL A 277 6.79 -14.11 -7.98
N ALA A 278 7.06 -13.92 -9.27
CA ALA A 278 8.39 -14.19 -9.84
C ALA A 278 9.47 -13.28 -9.24
N ILE A 279 9.18 -11.98 -9.11
CA ILE A 279 10.09 -10.99 -8.49
C ILE A 279 10.34 -11.34 -7.03
N LEU A 280 9.30 -11.61 -6.24
CA LEU A 280 9.42 -11.96 -4.81
C LEU A 280 10.25 -13.23 -4.61
N ARG A 281 10.09 -14.26 -5.46
CA ARG A 281 10.91 -15.46 -5.43
C ARG A 281 12.38 -15.19 -5.75
N ALA A 282 12.64 -14.36 -6.75
CA ALA A 282 14.00 -13.95 -7.07
C ALA A 282 14.66 -13.19 -5.92
N LEU A 283 13.93 -12.25 -5.29
CA LEU A 283 14.41 -11.51 -4.12
C LEU A 283 14.59 -12.40 -2.88
N GLU A 284 13.69 -13.37 -2.66
CA GLU A 284 13.82 -14.38 -1.60
C GLU A 284 15.13 -15.16 -1.73
N SER A 285 15.48 -15.59 -2.95
CA SER A 285 16.68 -16.40 -3.20
C SER A 285 18.00 -15.70 -2.86
N VAL A 286 18.01 -14.38 -2.77
CA VAL A 286 19.19 -13.55 -2.43
C VAL A 286 19.00 -12.76 -1.12
N ASP A 287 17.97 -13.07 -0.35
CA ASP A 287 17.63 -12.43 0.94
C ASP A 287 17.57 -10.89 0.85
N ALA A 288 16.96 -10.35 -0.22
CA ALA A 288 16.89 -8.92 -0.49
C ALA A 288 15.46 -8.36 -0.46
N GLY A 289 15.32 -7.08 -0.12
CA GLY A 289 14.09 -6.31 -0.20
C GLY A 289 12.85 -7.06 0.33
N ALA A 290 11.77 -7.05 -0.44
CA ALA A 290 10.52 -7.72 -0.09
C ALA A 290 10.63 -9.26 -0.06
N GLY A 291 11.66 -9.87 -0.63
CA GLY A 291 11.93 -11.31 -0.52
C GLY A 291 12.12 -11.77 0.92
N LYS A 292 12.68 -10.92 1.79
CA LYS A 292 12.84 -11.21 3.23
C LYS A 292 11.50 -11.49 3.92
N THR A 293 10.42 -10.88 3.46
CA THR A 293 9.09 -11.13 4.04
C THR A 293 8.59 -12.52 3.71
N ILE A 294 8.94 -13.07 2.55
CA ILE A 294 8.60 -14.45 2.18
C ILE A 294 9.35 -15.44 3.07
N THR A 295 10.66 -15.23 3.29
CA THR A 295 11.46 -16.00 4.24
C THR A 295 10.85 -15.99 5.65
N ASN A 296 10.46 -14.81 6.13
CA ASN A 296 9.81 -14.66 7.43
C ASN A 296 8.45 -15.38 7.49
N LEU A 297 7.62 -15.27 6.43
CA LEU A 297 6.35 -15.99 6.35
C LEU A 297 6.53 -17.50 6.43
N ARG A 298 7.54 -18.07 5.75
CA ARG A 298 7.86 -19.50 5.87
C ARG A 298 8.23 -19.88 7.29
N ALA A 299 9.07 -19.09 7.95
CA ALA A 299 9.45 -19.32 9.34
C ALA A 299 8.26 -19.24 10.31
N LEU A 300 7.27 -18.37 10.02
CA LEU A 300 6.05 -18.26 10.81
C LEU A 300 5.03 -19.39 10.54
N GLN A 301 5.21 -20.18 9.48
CA GLN A 301 4.37 -21.34 9.14
C GLN A 301 5.00 -22.68 9.58
N ALA A 302 6.32 -22.70 9.88
CA ALA A 302 7.04 -23.87 10.39
C ALA A 302 6.78 -24.10 11.88
#